data_ea5dcf9b99d04ac7e62545e00dd1538e
#
_entry.id   ea5dcf9b99d04ac7e62545e00dd1538e
#
_cell.length_a   1.000
_cell.length_b   1.000
_cell.length_c   1.000
_cell.angle_alpha   90.00
_cell.angle_beta   90.00
_cell.angle_gamma   90.00
#
_symmetry.space_group_name_H-M   'P 1'
#
loop_
_entity.id
_entity.type
_entity.pdbx_description
1 polymer ?
#
loop_
_entity_poly.entity_id
_entity_poly.type
_entity_poly.pdbx_seq_one_letter_code
_entity_poly.pdbx_strand_id
1 'polypeptide(L)'
;MFFSWQKNKKEEEILYKKNNNDLIKELKEKGIVNKNILDAIRKVPRELFVNEATSRYAYENIPLPIECEQTISQPYVVAYMIDCLKLKKTDRVLEIGTGS
;
A
#
# COMPACT_ATOMS: atom_id res chain seq x y z
N MET A 1 12.34 6.38 33.96
CA MET A 1 12.68 7.18 32.78
C MET A 1 12.76 6.37 31.51
N PHE A 2 13.49 5.26 31.50
CA PHE A 2 13.63 4.39 30.33
C PHE A 2 12.29 3.82 29.84
N PHE A 3 11.45 3.35 30.75
CA PHE A 3 10.12 2.83 30.39
C PHE A 3 9.18 3.91 29.85
N SER A 4 9.23 5.12 30.42
CA SER A 4 8.43 6.25 29.93
C SER A 4 8.81 6.61 28.49
N TRP A 5 10.09 6.60 28.14
CA TRP A 5 10.56 6.91 26.81
C TRP A 5 10.10 5.88 25.78
N GLN A 6 10.20 4.58 26.11
CA GLN A 6 9.72 3.51 25.22
C GLN A 6 8.20 3.55 25.03
N LYS A 7 7.47 3.84 26.10
CA LYS A 7 6.01 3.98 26.06
C LYS A 7 5.60 5.14 25.14
N ASN A 8 6.25 6.27 25.28
CA ASN A 8 5.96 7.44 24.44
C ASN A 8 6.26 7.17 22.95
N LYS A 9 7.34 6.47 22.67
CA LYS A 9 7.69 6.09 21.31
C LYS A 9 6.67 5.13 20.70
N LYS A 10 6.18 4.15 21.46
CA LYS A 10 5.11 3.26 21.02
C LYS A 10 3.80 4.00 20.80
N GLU A 11 3.47 4.95 21.67
CA GLU A 11 2.28 5.79 21.53
C GLU A 11 2.37 6.65 20.29
N GLU A 12 3.52 7.24 19.98
CA GLU A 12 3.75 7.99 18.75
C GLU A 12 3.58 7.12 17.51
N GLU A 13 4.14 5.90 17.51
CA GLU A 13 4.00 4.94 16.43
C GLU A 13 2.53 4.51 16.23
N ILE A 14 1.78 4.33 17.33
CA ILE A 14 0.37 3.98 17.30
C ILE A 14 -0.48 5.15 16.80
N LEU A 15 -0.14 6.39 17.17
CA LEU A 15 -0.88 7.57 16.76
C LEU A 15 -0.60 7.97 15.31
N TYR A 16 0.58 7.68 14.80
CA TYR A 16 0.92 8.00 13.43
C TYR A 16 0.40 6.93 12.47
N LYS A 17 -0.63 7.28 11.74
CA LYS A 17 -1.20 6.43 10.69
C LYS A 17 -0.87 7.03 9.34
N LYS A 18 -0.13 6.30 8.51
CA LYS A 18 0.13 6.71 7.14
C LYS A 18 -1.17 6.78 6.34
N ASN A 19 -1.29 7.80 5.51
CA ASN A 19 -2.39 7.96 4.59
C ASN A 19 -1.94 7.70 3.15
N ASN A 20 -2.87 7.77 2.22
CA ASN A 20 -2.58 7.50 0.82
C ASN A 20 -1.54 8.47 0.24
N ASN A 21 -1.54 9.74 0.67
CA ASN A 21 -0.55 10.72 0.20
C ASN A 21 0.86 10.34 0.65
N ASP A 22 1.01 9.82 1.86
CA ASP A 22 2.31 9.31 2.35
C ASP A 22 2.81 8.16 1.48
N LEU A 23 1.93 7.23 1.14
CA LEU A 23 2.27 6.11 0.27
C LEU A 23 2.68 6.60 -1.13
N ILE A 24 1.93 7.50 -1.73
CA ILE A 24 2.24 8.06 -3.05
C ILE A 24 3.63 8.72 -3.03
N LYS A 25 3.94 9.48 -1.99
CA LYS A 25 5.25 10.11 -1.83
C LYS A 25 6.37 9.07 -1.78
N GLU A 26 6.17 8.01 -0.99
CA GLU A 26 7.16 6.93 -0.87
C GLU A 26 7.38 6.22 -2.21
N LEU A 27 6.31 5.94 -2.94
CA LEU A 27 6.39 5.30 -4.26
C LEU A 27 7.16 6.17 -5.25
N LYS A 28 6.95 7.48 -5.24
CA LYS A 28 7.72 8.43 -6.05
C LYS A 28 9.21 8.39 -5.70
N GLU A 29 9.53 8.39 -4.43
CA GLU A 29 10.92 8.32 -3.94
C GLU A 29 11.61 7.03 -4.39
N LYS A 30 10.83 5.95 -4.55
CA LYS A 30 11.33 4.66 -5.02
C LYS A 30 11.34 4.52 -6.55
N GLY A 31 10.98 5.57 -7.29
CA GLY A 31 11.08 5.59 -8.74
C GLY A 31 9.80 5.33 -9.51
N ILE A 32 8.65 5.21 -8.85
CA ILE A 32 7.37 5.12 -9.54
C ILE A 32 6.94 6.53 -9.94
N VAL A 33 7.12 6.86 -11.21
CA VAL A 33 6.85 8.21 -11.73
C VAL A 33 5.68 8.24 -12.73
N ASN A 34 5.16 7.09 -13.12
CA ASN A 34 4.03 7.02 -14.03
C ASN A 34 2.78 7.60 -13.37
N LYS A 35 2.32 8.73 -13.91
CA LYS A 35 1.19 9.48 -13.36
C LYS A 35 -0.10 8.66 -13.31
N ASN A 36 -0.36 7.85 -14.33
CA ASN A 36 -1.58 7.04 -14.40
C ASN A 36 -1.60 5.99 -13.29
N ILE A 37 -0.46 5.38 -12.96
CA ILE A 37 -0.34 4.42 -11.87
C ILE A 37 -0.56 5.12 -10.52
N LEU A 38 0.09 6.25 -10.31
CA LEU A 38 -0.05 7.02 -9.07
C LEU A 38 -1.47 7.53 -8.87
N ASP A 39 -2.13 7.98 -9.93
CA ASP A 39 -3.53 8.42 -9.89
C ASP A 39 -4.47 7.25 -9.57
N ALA A 40 -4.22 6.08 -10.14
CA ALA A 40 -5.02 4.88 -9.87
C ALA A 40 -4.89 4.46 -8.39
N ILE A 41 -3.68 4.45 -7.86
CA ILE A 41 -3.43 4.14 -6.44
C ILE A 41 -4.12 5.17 -5.53
N ARG A 42 -4.08 6.44 -5.91
CA ARG A 42 -4.75 7.51 -5.15
C ARG A 42 -6.26 7.33 -5.11
N LYS A 43 -6.86 6.87 -6.19
CA LYS A 43 -8.32 6.72 -6.32
C LYS A 43 -8.87 5.45 -5.68
N VAL A 44 -8.06 4.41 -5.54
CA VAL A 44 -8.50 3.12 -4.99
C VAL A 44 -8.16 3.06 -3.50
N PRO A 45 -9.17 3.06 -2.62
CA PRO A 45 -8.91 3.03 -1.17
C PRO A 45 -8.47 1.63 -0.74
N ARG A 46 -7.17 1.47 -0.53
CA ARG A 46 -6.56 0.18 -0.20
C ARG A 46 -7.12 -0.44 1.08
N GLU A 47 -7.55 0.37 2.04
CA GLU A 47 -8.15 -0.11 3.29
C GLU A 47 -9.40 -0.95 3.10
N LEU A 48 -10.08 -0.83 1.97
CA LEU A 48 -11.25 -1.64 1.66
C LEU A 48 -10.90 -3.10 1.29
N PHE A 49 -9.63 -3.38 1.04
CA PHE A 49 -9.15 -4.69 0.59
C PHE A 49 -8.34 -5.42 1.65
N VAL A 50 -8.30 -4.90 2.86
CA VAL A 50 -7.61 -5.52 4.00
C VAL A 50 -8.59 -5.76 5.14
N ASN A 51 -8.19 -6.62 6.10
CA ASN A 51 -8.98 -6.89 7.28
C ASN A 51 -9.05 -5.65 8.18
N GLU A 52 -10.14 -5.52 8.93
CA GLU A 52 -10.31 -4.42 9.87
C GLU A 52 -9.14 -4.33 10.86
N ALA A 53 -8.67 -5.48 11.35
CA ALA A 53 -7.55 -5.54 12.29
C ALA A 53 -6.26 -4.94 11.75
N THR A 54 -6.06 -4.94 10.42
CA THR A 54 -4.84 -4.45 9.77
C THR A 54 -5.07 -3.18 8.94
N SER A 55 -6.29 -2.66 8.90
CA SER A 55 -6.64 -1.50 8.06
C SER A 55 -5.80 -0.26 8.37
N ARG A 56 -5.35 -0.10 9.61
CA ARG A 56 -4.47 0.98 10.04
C ARG A 56 -3.13 1.00 9.31
N TYR A 57 -2.70 -0.15 8.78
CA TYR A 57 -1.45 -0.32 8.05
C TYR A 57 -1.64 -0.31 6.53
N ALA A 58 -2.85 -0.03 6.05
CA ALA A 58 -3.18 -0.14 4.64
C ALA A 58 -2.28 0.68 3.72
N TYR A 59 -1.79 1.82 4.17
CA TYR A 59 -0.91 2.70 3.40
C TYR A 59 0.56 2.60 3.78
N GLU A 60 0.91 1.61 4.60
CA GLU A 60 2.29 1.19 4.75
C GLU A 60 2.74 0.45 3.49
N ASN A 61 4.01 0.64 3.11
CA ASN A 61 4.55 -0.05 1.94
C ASN A 61 5.02 -1.47 2.31
N ILE A 62 4.09 -2.29 2.76
CA ILE A 62 4.32 -3.68 3.19
C ILE A 62 3.18 -4.56 2.69
N PRO A 63 3.42 -5.87 2.55
CA PRO A 63 2.32 -6.82 2.37
C PRO A 63 1.53 -6.96 3.67
N LEU A 64 0.24 -7.25 3.56
CA LEU A 64 -0.63 -7.46 4.72
C LEU A 64 -1.38 -8.78 4.58
N PRO A 65 -1.67 -9.47 5.69
CA PRO A 65 -2.48 -10.68 5.64
C PRO A 65 -3.92 -10.36 5.26
N ILE A 66 -4.51 -11.25 4.47
CA ILE A 66 -5.93 -11.26 4.13
C ILE A 66 -6.48 -12.66 4.38
N GLU A 67 -7.71 -12.93 3.97
CA GLU A 67 -8.37 -14.21 4.19
C GLU A 67 -7.64 -15.37 3.48
N CYS A 68 -7.94 -16.60 3.90
CA CYS A 68 -7.41 -17.84 3.31
C CYS A 68 -5.89 -17.95 3.33
N GLU A 69 -5.25 -17.41 4.38
CA GLU A 69 -3.78 -17.44 4.53
C GLU A 69 -3.04 -16.76 3.37
N GLN A 70 -3.74 -15.88 2.66
CA GLN A 70 -3.17 -15.09 1.57
C GLN A 70 -2.66 -13.74 2.09
N THR A 71 -2.00 -13.00 1.21
CA THR A 71 -1.58 -11.63 1.49
C THR A 71 -2.00 -10.71 0.35
N ILE A 72 -2.28 -9.46 0.69
CA ILE A 72 -2.27 -8.39 -0.29
C ILE A 72 -0.83 -7.93 -0.47
N SER A 73 -0.40 -7.81 -1.71
CA SER A 73 1.00 -7.51 -2.03
C SER A 73 1.40 -6.12 -1.57
N GLN A 74 2.70 -5.96 -1.31
CA GLN A 74 3.30 -4.66 -1.00
C GLN A 74 2.98 -3.65 -2.11
N PRO A 75 2.55 -2.43 -1.78
CA PRO A 75 2.18 -1.43 -2.79
C PRO A 75 3.25 -1.14 -3.83
N TYR A 76 4.51 -1.04 -3.43
CA TYR A 76 5.60 -0.82 -4.39
C TYR A 76 5.70 -1.95 -5.42
N VAL A 77 5.56 -3.20 -4.99
CA VAL A 77 5.62 -4.36 -5.88
C VAL A 77 4.48 -4.30 -6.90
N VAL A 78 3.26 -3.99 -6.45
CA VAL A 78 2.10 -3.84 -7.33
C VAL A 78 2.36 -2.74 -8.37
N ALA A 79 2.77 -1.57 -7.91
CA ALA A 79 3.05 -0.43 -8.79
C ALA A 79 4.15 -0.74 -9.79
N TYR A 80 5.23 -1.37 -9.33
CA TYR A 80 6.36 -1.74 -10.17
C TYR A 80 5.96 -2.74 -11.27
N MET A 81 5.21 -3.78 -10.90
CA MET A 81 4.76 -4.78 -11.86
C MET A 81 3.82 -4.19 -12.91
N ILE A 82 2.90 -3.32 -12.50
CA ILE A 82 2.02 -2.63 -13.44
C ILE A 82 2.83 -1.71 -14.36
N ASP A 83 3.81 -1.00 -13.82
CA ASP A 83 4.67 -0.14 -14.62
C ASP A 83 5.47 -0.92 -15.67
N CYS A 84 5.92 -2.12 -15.33
CA CYS A 84 6.61 -3.02 -16.27
C CYS A 84 5.74 -3.45 -17.45
N LEU A 85 4.42 -3.49 -17.28
CA LEU A 85 3.49 -3.88 -18.34
C LEU A 85 3.37 -2.83 -19.43
N LYS A 86 3.71 -1.56 -19.17
CA LYS A 86 3.59 -0.45 -20.14
C LYS A 86 2.20 -0.35 -20.74
N LEU A 87 1.17 -0.38 -19.88
CA LEU A 87 -0.23 -0.41 -20.30
C LEU A 87 -0.65 0.85 -21.05
N LYS A 88 -1.48 0.64 -22.06
CA LYS A 88 -2.15 1.70 -22.83
C LYS A 88 -3.65 1.63 -22.57
N LYS A 89 -4.36 2.74 -22.78
CA LYS A 89 -5.81 2.81 -22.54
C LYS A 89 -6.62 1.78 -23.36
N THR A 90 -6.08 1.35 -24.50
CA THR A 90 -6.72 0.38 -25.39
C THR A 90 -6.40 -1.06 -25.05
N ASP A 91 -5.53 -1.31 -24.10
CA ASP A 91 -5.10 -2.66 -23.74
C ASP A 91 -6.20 -3.42 -23.00
N ARG A 92 -6.28 -4.71 -23.28
CA ARG A 92 -7.12 -5.66 -22.54
C ARG A 92 -6.21 -6.43 -21.60
N VAL A 93 -6.56 -6.44 -20.31
CA VAL A 93 -5.71 -7.02 -19.27
C VAL A 93 -6.44 -8.18 -18.62
N LEU A 94 -5.74 -9.30 -18.49
CA LEU A 94 -6.18 -10.46 -17.71
C LEU A 94 -5.31 -10.56 -16.45
N GLU A 95 -5.95 -10.60 -15.30
CA GLU A 95 -5.27 -10.84 -14.03
C GLU A 95 -5.63 -12.22 -13.49
N ILE A 96 -4.62 -13.02 -13.15
CA ILE A 96 -4.78 -14.33 -12.52
C ILE A 96 -4.32 -14.21 -11.07
N GLY A 97 -5.14 -14.70 -10.12
CA GLY A 97 -4.82 -14.60 -8.70
C GLY A 97 -5.05 -13.20 -8.12
N THR A 98 -6.16 -12.58 -8.49
CA THR A 98 -6.51 -11.22 -8.05
C THR A 98 -6.53 -11.05 -6.54
N GLY A 99 -6.95 -12.07 -5.78
CA GLY A 99 -7.03 -12.02 -4.32
C GLY A 99 -8.28 -11.31 -3.83
N SER A 100 -8.10 -10.40 -2.89
CA SER A 100 -9.21 -9.69 -2.24
C SER A 100 -9.87 -8.61 -3.09
#